data_35ef6d6b650ead3912faacd7299539c1
#
_entry.id   35ef6d6b650ead3912faacd7299539c1
#
_cell.length_a   1.000
_cell.length_b   1.000
_cell.length_c   1.000
_cell.angle_alpha   90.00
_cell.angle_beta   90.00
_cell.angle_gamma   90.00
#
_symmetry.space_group_name_H-M   'P 1'
#
loop_
_entity.id
_entity.type
_entity.pdbx_description
1 polymer ?
#
loop_
_entity_poly.entity_id
_entity_poly.type
_entity_poly.pdbx_seq_one_letter_code
_entity_poly.pdbx_strand_id
1 'polypeptide(L)'
;PAGAKIKLGIIGCGGRGKWIADLFQKHGGYDIVALADYFQDRVDEAGDKFGVPSGRRFTGLSGYKRLLDTKPDAVAIITPPYFRPEQAAAAVEAGCHAYLAKPVAVDVPGCLSIEASGKKATAKKLCFLVDFQTRVQPFYQEAVRLVHQGAIGDLVFGEASYQCGRLGIQAPPGTPEARLRNWVFDQ
;
A
#
# COMPACT_ATOMS: atom_id res chain seq x y z
N PRO A 1 -26.58 -14.45 -1.48
CA PRO A 1 -25.67 -14.84 -2.56
C PRO A 1 -24.38 -14.10 -2.34
N ALA A 2 -23.27 -14.83 -2.20
CA ALA A 2 -21.94 -14.21 -2.21
C ALA A 2 -21.78 -13.55 -3.59
N GLY A 3 -21.68 -12.22 -3.62
CA GLY A 3 -21.38 -11.50 -4.84
C GLY A 3 -20.04 -11.94 -5.45
N ALA A 4 -19.78 -11.61 -6.70
CA ALA A 4 -18.48 -11.88 -7.32
C ALA A 4 -17.38 -11.23 -6.48
N LYS A 5 -16.29 -11.98 -6.23
CA LYS A 5 -15.15 -11.45 -5.48
C LYS A 5 -14.42 -10.36 -6.28
N ILE A 6 -13.86 -9.41 -5.57
CA ILE A 6 -13.05 -8.32 -6.13
C ILE A 6 -11.69 -8.89 -6.56
N LYS A 7 -11.32 -8.69 -7.82
CA LYS A 7 -10.01 -9.06 -8.36
C LYS A 7 -8.97 -8.06 -7.87
N LEU A 8 -8.06 -8.53 -7.00
CA LEU A 8 -7.05 -7.69 -6.35
C LEU A 8 -5.66 -7.95 -6.94
N GLY A 9 -4.99 -6.90 -7.39
CA GLY A 9 -3.57 -6.90 -7.70
C GLY A 9 -2.73 -6.42 -6.51
N ILE A 10 -1.58 -7.06 -6.26
CA ILE A 10 -0.65 -6.62 -5.21
C ILE A 10 0.61 -6.05 -5.87
N ILE A 11 0.95 -4.81 -5.53
CA ILE A 11 2.15 -4.11 -6.00
C ILE A 11 3.06 -3.89 -4.79
N GLY A 12 4.17 -4.63 -4.73
CA GLY A 12 5.04 -4.74 -3.57
C GLY A 12 4.76 -6.01 -2.77
N CYS A 13 5.53 -7.08 -3.04
CA CYS A 13 5.35 -8.44 -2.52
C CYS A 13 6.28 -8.77 -1.32
N GLY A 14 6.87 -7.76 -0.68
CA GLY A 14 7.68 -7.93 0.53
C GLY A 14 6.86 -8.41 1.74
N GLY A 15 7.47 -8.44 2.92
CA GLY A 15 6.82 -8.91 4.14
C GLY A 15 5.48 -8.22 4.43
N ARG A 16 5.42 -6.87 4.34
CA ARG A 16 4.17 -6.12 4.53
C ARG A 16 3.17 -6.39 3.41
N GLY A 17 3.61 -6.50 2.15
CA GLY A 17 2.73 -6.80 1.03
C GLY A 17 2.04 -8.15 1.19
N LYS A 18 2.81 -9.19 1.55
CA LYS A 18 2.26 -10.53 1.84
C LYS A 18 1.31 -10.51 3.04
N TRP A 19 1.63 -9.76 4.09
CA TRP A 19 0.76 -9.64 5.25
C TRP A 19 -0.58 -8.95 4.90
N ILE A 20 -0.55 -7.84 4.16
CA ILE A 20 -1.77 -7.16 3.69
C ILE A 20 -2.59 -8.07 2.76
N ALA A 21 -1.94 -8.78 1.84
CA ALA A 21 -2.61 -9.74 0.96
C ALA A 21 -3.31 -10.87 1.75
N ASP A 22 -2.67 -11.38 2.82
CA ASP A 22 -3.29 -12.34 3.74
C ASP A 22 -4.57 -11.79 4.37
N LEU A 23 -4.59 -10.52 4.78
CA LEU A 23 -5.78 -9.90 5.37
C LEU A 23 -6.93 -9.82 4.36
N PHE A 24 -6.64 -9.40 3.12
CA PHE A 24 -7.64 -9.39 2.04
C PHE A 24 -8.16 -10.80 1.74
N GLN A 25 -7.28 -11.80 1.68
CA GLN A 25 -7.68 -13.18 1.45
C GLN A 25 -8.56 -13.73 2.60
N LYS A 26 -8.18 -13.46 3.86
CA LYS A 26 -8.95 -13.85 5.05
C LYS A 26 -10.33 -13.20 5.13
N HIS A 27 -10.47 -11.99 4.60
CA HIS A 27 -11.78 -11.32 4.49
C HIS A 27 -12.76 -12.11 3.60
N GLY A 28 -12.26 -12.90 2.64
CA GLY A 28 -13.05 -13.78 1.78
C GLY A 28 -13.72 -13.11 0.56
N GLY A 29 -13.75 -11.77 0.51
CA GLY A 29 -14.36 -11.00 -0.59
C GLY A 29 -13.41 -10.65 -1.73
N TYR A 30 -12.15 -11.13 -1.69
CA TYR A 30 -11.11 -10.78 -2.65
C TYR A 30 -10.43 -12.01 -3.22
N ASP A 31 -10.10 -11.98 -4.50
CA ASP A 31 -9.21 -12.94 -5.16
C ASP A 31 -7.94 -12.21 -5.59
N ILE A 32 -6.79 -12.68 -5.13
CA ILE A 32 -5.48 -12.15 -5.55
C ILE A 32 -5.18 -12.71 -6.94
N VAL A 33 -5.24 -11.86 -7.96
CA VAL A 33 -5.20 -12.29 -9.37
C VAL A 33 -3.89 -11.95 -10.07
N ALA A 34 -3.08 -11.02 -9.55
CA ALA A 34 -1.82 -10.61 -10.15
C ALA A 34 -0.88 -10.00 -9.10
N LEU A 35 0.43 -10.13 -9.31
CA LEU A 35 1.48 -9.66 -8.42
C LEU A 35 2.53 -8.87 -9.19
N ALA A 36 3.06 -7.81 -8.56
CA ALA A 36 4.20 -7.05 -9.09
C ALA A 36 5.18 -6.67 -7.96
N ASP A 37 6.46 -6.91 -8.19
CA ASP A 37 7.56 -6.44 -7.35
C ASP A 37 8.78 -6.20 -8.23
N TYR A 38 9.77 -5.46 -7.73
CA TYR A 38 11.04 -5.32 -8.45
C TYR A 38 11.79 -6.66 -8.52
N PHE A 39 11.77 -7.42 -7.43
CA PHE A 39 12.55 -8.64 -7.24
C PHE A 39 11.77 -9.91 -7.60
N GLN A 40 12.37 -10.79 -8.40
CA GLN A 40 11.79 -12.05 -8.83
C GLN A 40 11.48 -12.97 -7.62
N ASP A 41 12.42 -13.11 -6.68
CA ASP A 41 12.25 -13.91 -5.47
C ASP A 41 11.00 -13.50 -4.66
N ARG A 42 10.74 -12.20 -4.56
CA ARG A 42 9.56 -11.67 -3.84
C ARG A 42 8.25 -12.02 -4.54
N VAL A 43 8.23 -11.88 -5.85
CA VAL A 43 7.05 -12.19 -6.66
C VAL A 43 6.76 -13.68 -6.64
N ASP A 44 7.79 -14.53 -6.74
CA ASP A 44 7.62 -16.00 -6.75
C ASP A 44 7.14 -16.50 -5.39
N GLU A 45 7.78 -16.07 -4.30
CA GLU A 45 7.36 -16.43 -2.95
C GLU A 45 5.88 -16.04 -2.69
N ALA A 46 5.48 -14.83 -3.09
CA ALA A 46 4.09 -14.40 -2.95
C ALA A 46 3.16 -15.18 -3.89
N GLY A 47 3.60 -15.45 -5.11
CA GLY A 47 2.83 -16.19 -6.10
C GLY A 47 2.54 -17.61 -5.66
N ASP A 48 3.52 -18.30 -5.10
CA ASP A 48 3.35 -19.65 -4.56
C ASP A 48 2.44 -19.65 -3.34
N LYS A 49 2.60 -18.66 -2.46
CA LYS A 49 1.76 -18.52 -1.26
C LYS A 49 0.28 -18.27 -1.58
N PHE A 50 -0.02 -17.44 -2.57
CA PHE A 50 -1.39 -17.04 -2.90
C PHE A 50 -1.99 -17.77 -4.11
N GLY A 51 -1.25 -18.72 -4.69
CA GLY A 51 -1.72 -19.49 -5.85
C GLY A 51 -1.83 -18.66 -7.14
N VAL A 52 -1.05 -17.57 -7.27
CA VAL A 52 -1.06 -16.75 -8.48
C VAL A 52 -0.15 -17.39 -9.55
N PRO A 53 -0.66 -17.68 -10.76
CA PRO A 53 0.12 -18.34 -11.80
C PRO A 53 1.28 -17.47 -12.31
N SER A 54 2.36 -18.08 -12.82
CA SER A 54 3.57 -17.39 -13.27
C SER A 54 3.31 -16.31 -14.33
N GLY A 55 2.36 -16.52 -15.23
CA GLY A 55 1.96 -15.52 -16.24
C GLY A 55 1.27 -14.27 -15.66
N ARG A 56 1.00 -14.23 -14.35
CA ARG A 56 0.42 -13.10 -13.62
C ARG A 56 1.37 -12.55 -12.55
N ARG A 57 2.66 -12.91 -12.63
CA ARG A 57 3.74 -12.45 -11.76
C ARG A 57 4.66 -11.54 -12.55
N PHE A 58 4.73 -10.27 -12.19
CA PHE A 58 5.44 -9.25 -12.96
C PHE A 58 6.59 -8.66 -12.15
N THR A 59 7.75 -8.46 -12.78
CA THR A 59 8.97 -7.98 -12.11
C THR A 59 9.50 -6.69 -12.72
N GLY A 60 10.40 -6.02 -11.99
CA GLY A 60 11.05 -4.78 -12.41
C GLY A 60 10.21 -3.54 -12.18
N LEU A 61 10.80 -2.38 -12.46
CA LEU A 61 10.20 -1.07 -12.19
C LEU A 61 8.87 -0.84 -12.91
N SER A 62 8.69 -1.41 -14.09
CA SER A 62 7.46 -1.33 -14.88
C SER A 62 6.49 -2.51 -14.66
N GLY A 63 6.81 -3.42 -13.74
CA GLY A 63 5.98 -4.60 -13.45
C GLY A 63 4.55 -4.23 -13.10
N TYR A 64 4.35 -3.15 -12.35
CA TYR A 64 3.02 -2.67 -11.97
C TYR A 64 2.16 -2.27 -13.19
N LYS A 65 2.73 -1.74 -14.29
CA LYS A 65 1.99 -1.40 -15.52
C LYS A 65 1.41 -2.66 -16.15
N ARG A 66 2.24 -3.71 -16.28
CA ARG A 66 1.78 -5.02 -16.78
C ARG A 66 0.74 -5.67 -15.88
N LEU A 67 0.82 -5.46 -14.56
CA LEU A 67 -0.23 -5.88 -13.64
C LEU A 67 -1.53 -5.13 -13.94
N LEU A 68 -1.50 -3.81 -14.11
CA LEU A 68 -2.68 -3.01 -14.43
C LEU A 68 -3.30 -3.40 -15.78
N ASP A 69 -2.50 -3.80 -16.78
CA ASP A 69 -2.97 -4.30 -18.09
C ASP A 69 -3.82 -5.58 -17.93
N THR A 70 -3.69 -6.30 -16.81
CA THR A 70 -4.56 -7.46 -16.51
C THR A 70 -5.97 -7.07 -16.05
N LYS A 71 -6.24 -5.77 -15.90
CA LYS A 71 -7.52 -5.19 -15.50
C LYS A 71 -8.07 -5.75 -14.18
N PRO A 72 -7.33 -5.65 -13.07
CA PRO A 72 -7.88 -5.95 -11.75
C PRO A 72 -8.93 -4.88 -11.38
N ASP A 73 -9.86 -5.24 -10.49
CA ASP A 73 -10.85 -4.29 -9.96
C ASP A 73 -10.19 -3.31 -8.96
N ALA A 74 -9.21 -3.82 -8.21
CA ALA A 74 -8.50 -3.07 -7.18
C ALA A 74 -7.00 -3.42 -7.15
N VAL A 75 -6.19 -2.50 -6.63
CA VAL A 75 -4.78 -2.75 -6.35
C VAL A 75 -4.41 -2.32 -4.92
N ALA A 76 -3.54 -3.11 -4.28
CA ALA A 76 -2.88 -2.75 -3.04
C ALA A 76 -1.42 -2.37 -3.32
N ILE A 77 -1.06 -1.11 -3.08
CA ILE A 77 0.25 -0.52 -3.37
C ILE A 77 1.06 -0.45 -2.08
N ILE A 78 1.99 -1.40 -1.91
CA ILE A 78 2.78 -1.62 -0.68
C ILE A 78 4.29 -1.44 -0.94
N THR A 79 4.65 -0.83 -2.03
CA THR A 79 6.02 -0.50 -2.41
C THR A 79 6.65 0.55 -1.48
N PRO A 80 7.97 0.80 -1.55
CA PRO A 80 8.58 1.98 -0.93
C PRO A 80 7.89 3.29 -1.33
N PRO A 81 7.81 4.29 -0.43
CA PRO A 81 6.95 5.46 -0.62
C PRO A 81 7.31 6.34 -1.83
N TYR A 82 8.56 6.34 -2.29
CA TYR A 82 8.96 7.12 -3.47
C TYR A 82 8.40 6.59 -4.80
N PHE A 83 7.92 5.33 -4.86
CA PHE A 83 7.25 4.78 -6.05
C PHE A 83 5.73 5.00 -6.05
N ARG A 84 5.13 5.26 -4.89
CA ARG A 84 3.67 5.27 -4.73
C ARG A 84 2.95 6.35 -5.52
N PRO A 85 3.47 7.59 -5.64
CA PRO A 85 2.78 8.62 -6.40
C PRO A 85 2.53 8.21 -7.86
N GLU A 86 3.54 7.68 -8.56
CA GLU A 86 3.41 7.21 -9.92
C GLU A 86 2.46 6.01 -10.04
N GLN A 87 2.62 5.04 -9.14
CA GLN A 87 1.81 3.82 -9.14
C GLN A 87 0.34 4.10 -8.82
N ALA A 88 0.05 5.02 -7.89
CA ALA A 88 -1.30 5.43 -7.54
C ALA A 88 -1.98 6.16 -8.69
N ALA A 89 -1.26 7.09 -9.34
CA ALA A 89 -1.78 7.79 -10.51
C ALA A 89 -2.13 6.80 -11.63
N ALA A 90 -1.24 5.85 -11.93
CA ALA A 90 -1.47 4.83 -12.95
C ALA A 90 -2.66 3.92 -12.62
N ALA A 91 -2.84 3.53 -11.34
CA ALA A 91 -3.98 2.74 -10.91
C ALA A 91 -5.31 3.47 -11.13
N VAL A 92 -5.37 4.75 -10.76
CA VAL A 92 -6.57 5.59 -10.97
C VAL A 92 -6.86 5.81 -12.46
N GLU A 93 -5.81 5.98 -13.29
CA GLU A 93 -5.98 6.06 -14.74
C GLU A 93 -6.54 4.77 -15.32
N ALA A 94 -6.06 3.63 -14.87
CA ALA A 94 -6.54 2.31 -15.28
C ALA A 94 -7.96 1.99 -14.75
N GLY A 95 -8.56 2.87 -13.94
CA GLY A 95 -9.90 2.66 -13.40
C GLY A 95 -9.95 1.68 -12.21
N CYS A 96 -8.83 1.43 -11.53
CA CYS A 96 -8.75 0.54 -10.39
C CYS A 96 -9.03 1.28 -9.08
N HIS A 97 -9.73 0.64 -8.15
CA HIS A 97 -9.72 1.03 -6.74
C HIS A 97 -8.31 0.88 -6.18
N ALA A 98 -7.88 1.77 -5.29
CA ALA A 98 -6.52 1.76 -4.76
C ALA A 98 -6.49 1.77 -3.23
N TYR A 99 -5.74 0.82 -2.67
CA TYR A 99 -5.31 0.80 -1.27
C TYR A 99 -3.81 1.11 -1.22
N LEU A 100 -3.40 2.13 -0.47
CA LEU A 100 -2.03 2.57 -0.37
C LEU A 100 -1.52 2.41 1.06
N ALA A 101 -0.32 1.86 1.22
CA ALA A 101 0.36 1.88 2.51
C ALA A 101 0.86 3.30 2.84
N LYS A 102 0.94 3.61 4.14
CA LYS A 102 1.63 4.82 4.63
C LYS A 102 3.15 4.57 4.68
N PRO A 103 3.99 5.62 4.59
CA PRO A 103 3.71 6.99 4.15
C PRO A 103 3.42 7.03 2.65
N VAL A 104 2.65 8.01 2.19
CA VAL A 104 2.16 8.05 0.80
C VAL A 104 3.21 8.47 -0.20
N ALA A 105 4.20 9.26 0.23
CA ALA A 105 5.30 9.78 -0.57
C ALA A 105 6.49 10.12 0.35
N VAL A 106 7.58 10.60 -0.21
CA VAL A 106 8.80 11.03 0.50
C VAL A 106 9.00 12.56 0.47
N ASP A 107 8.24 13.26 -0.34
CA ASP A 107 8.37 14.70 -0.56
C ASP A 107 7.02 15.38 -0.78
N VAL A 108 7.03 16.72 -0.80
CA VAL A 108 5.83 17.52 -1.03
C VAL A 108 5.24 17.32 -2.42
N PRO A 109 6.02 17.33 -3.52
CA PRO A 109 5.47 17.04 -4.85
C PRO A 109 4.76 15.68 -4.93
N GLY A 110 5.34 14.64 -4.34
CA GLY A 110 4.72 13.30 -4.25
C GLY A 110 3.41 13.33 -3.46
N CYS A 111 3.35 14.04 -2.33
CA CYS A 111 2.10 14.20 -1.57
C CYS A 111 1.02 14.91 -2.37
N LEU A 112 1.36 15.98 -3.10
CA LEU A 112 0.43 16.68 -4.00
C LEU A 112 -0.06 15.79 -5.15
N SER A 113 0.80 14.94 -5.70
CA SER A 113 0.43 13.94 -6.71
C SER A 113 -0.57 12.92 -6.17
N ILE A 114 -0.37 12.45 -4.93
CA ILE A 114 -1.32 11.55 -4.25
C ILE A 114 -2.67 12.24 -4.00
N GLU A 115 -2.65 13.50 -3.56
CA GLU A 115 -3.88 14.29 -3.39
C GLU A 115 -4.65 14.43 -4.71
N ALA A 116 -3.95 14.79 -5.79
CA ALA A 116 -4.55 14.90 -7.12
C ALA A 116 -5.16 13.56 -7.59
N SER A 117 -4.44 12.45 -7.36
CA SER A 117 -4.92 11.10 -7.66
C SER A 117 -6.17 10.75 -6.88
N GLY A 118 -6.23 11.12 -5.58
CA GLY A 118 -7.40 10.92 -4.73
C GLY A 118 -8.62 11.70 -5.21
N LYS A 119 -8.44 12.98 -5.58
CA LYS A 119 -9.51 13.82 -6.17
C LYS A 119 -10.03 13.20 -7.48
N LYS A 120 -9.13 12.72 -8.33
CA LYS A 120 -9.49 12.06 -9.58
C LYS A 120 -10.22 10.73 -9.35
N ALA A 121 -9.77 9.93 -8.40
CA ALA A 121 -10.44 8.69 -8.00
C ALA A 121 -11.88 8.96 -7.54
N THR A 122 -12.09 9.98 -6.70
CA THR A 122 -13.43 10.40 -6.25
C THR A 122 -14.32 10.78 -7.44
N ALA A 123 -13.81 11.56 -8.38
CA ALA A 123 -14.56 11.93 -9.60
C ALA A 123 -14.94 10.71 -10.46
N LYS A 124 -14.09 9.69 -10.49
CA LYS A 124 -14.33 8.41 -11.17
C LYS A 124 -15.14 7.40 -10.33
N LYS A 125 -15.59 7.77 -9.12
CA LYS A 125 -16.28 6.89 -8.16
C LYS A 125 -15.45 5.67 -7.75
N LEU A 126 -14.13 5.82 -7.71
CA LEU A 126 -13.19 4.81 -7.24
C LEU A 126 -12.90 5.00 -5.74
N CYS A 127 -12.72 3.89 -5.02
CA CYS A 127 -12.19 3.92 -3.68
C CYS A 127 -10.69 4.22 -3.73
N PHE A 128 -10.23 5.19 -2.94
CA PHE A 128 -8.82 5.52 -2.80
C PHE A 128 -8.51 5.67 -1.31
N LEU A 129 -7.93 4.63 -0.72
CA LEU A 129 -7.72 4.51 0.72
C LEU A 129 -6.24 4.53 1.06
N VAL A 130 -5.86 5.35 2.04
CA VAL A 130 -4.52 5.32 2.65
C VAL A 130 -4.58 4.59 3.99
N ASP A 131 -3.65 3.67 4.20
CA ASP A 131 -3.51 2.81 5.38
C ASP A 131 -3.00 3.61 6.61
N PHE A 132 -3.84 4.46 7.17
CA PHE A 132 -3.64 5.06 8.49
C PHE A 132 -4.36 4.22 9.55
N GLN A 133 -3.79 3.08 9.88
CA GLN A 133 -4.42 2.03 10.68
C GLN A 133 -4.97 2.51 12.03
N THR A 134 -4.32 3.49 12.69
CA THR A 134 -4.80 4.03 13.98
C THR A 134 -6.09 4.84 13.84
N ARG A 135 -6.34 5.45 12.66
CA ARG A 135 -7.55 6.25 12.42
C ARG A 135 -8.84 5.44 12.40
N VAL A 136 -8.75 4.14 12.13
CA VAL A 136 -9.91 3.25 12.02
C VAL A 136 -10.11 2.36 13.25
N GLN A 137 -9.24 2.47 14.25
CA GLN A 137 -9.38 1.70 15.49
C GLN A 137 -10.39 2.38 16.43
N PRO A 138 -11.42 1.66 16.91
CA PRO A 138 -12.47 2.22 17.75
C PRO A 138 -11.94 2.92 19.01
N PHE A 139 -10.89 2.38 19.63
CA PHE A 139 -10.26 2.99 20.80
C PHE A 139 -9.73 4.40 20.53
N TYR A 140 -8.98 4.58 19.42
CA TYR A 140 -8.45 5.90 19.06
C TYR A 140 -9.56 6.85 18.59
N GLN A 141 -10.56 6.34 17.90
CA GLN A 141 -11.71 7.16 17.48
C GLN A 141 -12.47 7.70 18.69
N GLU A 142 -12.69 6.86 19.70
CA GLU A 142 -13.36 7.29 20.94
C GLU A 142 -12.51 8.29 21.75
N ALA A 143 -11.20 8.06 21.87
CA ALA A 143 -10.30 8.99 22.53
C ALA A 143 -10.33 10.39 21.85
N VAL A 144 -10.23 10.44 20.52
CA VAL A 144 -10.30 11.69 19.75
C VAL A 144 -11.68 12.35 19.89
N ARG A 145 -12.77 11.57 19.89
CA ARG A 145 -14.12 12.10 20.10
C ARG A 145 -14.24 12.78 21.47
N LEU A 146 -13.73 12.18 22.54
CA LEU A 146 -13.74 12.76 23.89
C LEU A 146 -12.94 14.07 23.95
N VAL A 147 -11.76 14.10 23.32
CA VAL A 147 -10.94 15.33 23.21
C VAL A 147 -11.71 16.44 22.51
N HIS A 148 -12.35 16.15 21.38
CA HIS A 148 -13.16 17.13 20.64
C HIS A 148 -14.41 17.59 21.40
N GLN A 149 -14.88 16.82 22.38
CA GLN A 149 -15.96 17.19 23.28
C GLN A 149 -15.51 18.00 24.50
N GLY A 150 -14.23 18.36 24.57
CA GLY A 150 -13.68 19.18 25.64
C GLY A 150 -13.30 18.41 26.92
N ALA A 151 -13.20 17.06 26.87
CA ALA A 151 -12.91 16.25 28.05
C ALA A 151 -11.56 16.59 28.73
N ILE A 152 -10.62 17.20 27.99
CA ILE A 152 -9.32 17.67 28.51
C ILE A 152 -9.17 19.20 28.44
N GLY A 153 -10.28 19.93 28.21
CA GLY A 153 -10.26 21.38 28.08
C GLY A 153 -9.67 21.89 26.78
N ASP A 154 -9.17 23.12 26.78
CA ASP A 154 -8.54 23.72 25.59
C ASP A 154 -7.15 23.13 25.32
N LEU A 155 -6.90 22.85 24.04
CA LEU A 155 -5.60 22.32 23.60
C LEU A 155 -4.59 23.46 23.47
N VAL A 156 -3.60 23.50 24.36
CA VAL A 156 -2.53 24.52 24.35
C VAL A 156 -1.20 23.99 23.83
N PHE A 157 -0.98 22.68 23.94
CA PHE A 157 0.24 22.01 23.48
C PHE A 157 -0.04 20.54 23.18
N GLY A 158 0.72 19.97 22.25
CA GLY A 158 0.66 18.53 21.94
C GLY A 158 2.05 17.99 21.63
N GLU A 159 2.36 16.83 22.18
CA GLU A 159 3.58 16.07 21.87
C GLU A 159 3.21 14.66 21.41
N ALA A 160 3.88 14.17 20.38
CA ALA A 160 3.71 12.80 19.91
C ALA A 160 5.06 12.14 19.73
N SER A 161 5.19 10.93 20.25
CA SER A 161 6.38 10.09 20.03
C SER A 161 5.97 8.73 19.47
N TYR A 162 6.81 8.18 18.60
CA TYR A 162 6.61 6.84 18.05
C TYR A 162 7.89 6.03 18.22
N GLN A 163 7.84 5.04 19.10
CA GLN A 163 8.95 4.13 19.35
C GLN A 163 8.69 2.81 18.63
N CYS A 164 9.66 2.37 17.83
CA CYS A 164 9.57 1.09 17.13
C CYS A 164 10.90 0.33 17.28
N GLY A 165 10.84 -1.00 17.09
CA GLY A 165 12.04 -1.83 17.04
C GLY A 165 12.93 -1.47 15.84
N ARG A 166 14.22 -1.81 15.92
CA ARG A 166 15.17 -1.64 14.81
C ARG A 166 14.73 -2.50 13.63
N LEU A 167 14.67 -1.89 12.46
CA LEU A 167 14.40 -2.62 11.23
C LEU A 167 15.64 -3.42 10.80
N GLY A 168 15.43 -4.64 10.30
CA GLY A 168 16.51 -5.50 9.83
C GLY A 168 17.08 -5.05 8.49
N ILE A 169 18.39 -5.18 8.32
CA ILE A 169 19.07 -5.00 7.04
C ILE A 169 18.78 -6.24 6.18
N GLN A 170 18.24 -6.06 4.98
CA GLN A 170 17.84 -7.13 4.07
C GLN A 170 18.85 -7.41 2.95
N ALA A 171 19.76 -6.45 2.69
CA ALA A 171 20.85 -6.61 1.74
C ALA A 171 22.11 -5.92 2.29
N PRO A 172 23.31 -6.46 2.01
CA PRO A 172 24.56 -5.87 2.48
C PRO A 172 24.70 -4.43 1.99
N PRO A 173 25.15 -3.48 2.85
CA PRO A 173 25.41 -2.12 2.46
C PRO A 173 26.38 -2.04 1.27
N GLY A 174 26.20 -1.08 0.37
CA GLY A 174 27.04 -0.90 -0.82
C GLY A 174 26.70 -1.78 -2.01
N THR A 175 25.72 -2.70 -1.88
CA THR A 175 25.24 -3.46 -3.04
C THR A 175 24.18 -2.68 -3.81
N PRO A 176 24.01 -2.89 -5.14
CA PRO A 176 22.96 -2.26 -5.92
C PRO A 176 21.54 -2.55 -5.37
N GLU A 177 21.34 -3.71 -4.76
CA GLU A 177 20.07 -4.10 -4.16
C GLU A 177 19.78 -3.37 -2.85
N ALA A 178 20.81 -2.89 -2.12
CA ALA A 178 20.66 -2.28 -0.80
C ALA A 178 19.67 -1.12 -0.83
N ARG A 179 19.74 -0.25 -1.86
CA ARG A 179 18.86 0.92 -2.02
C ARG A 179 17.36 0.53 -2.06
N LEU A 180 17.03 -0.58 -2.68
CA LEU A 180 15.64 -1.03 -2.82
C LEU A 180 15.20 -1.96 -1.67
N ARG A 181 16.08 -2.86 -1.20
CA ARG A 181 15.76 -3.77 -0.10
C ARG A 181 15.81 -3.10 1.27
N ASN A 182 16.76 -2.16 1.45
CA ASN A 182 16.96 -1.41 2.70
C ASN A 182 16.40 0.02 2.61
N TRP A 183 15.39 0.26 1.82
CA TRP A 183 14.85 1.58 1.47
C TRP A 183 14.61 2.51 2.68
N VAL A 184 14.44 1.97 3.89
CA VAL A 184 14.26 2.76 5.12
C VAL A 184 15.56 3.44 5.57
N PHE A 185 16.72 2.89 5.18
CA PHE A 185 18.03 3.39 5.60
C PHE A 185 18.75 4.17 4.49
N ASP A 186 18.26 4.09 3.26
CA ASP A 186 18.89 4.63 2.06
C ASP A 186 17.98 5.75 1.52
N GLN A 187 18.02 6.91 2.21
CA GLN A 187 17.25 8.13 1.86
C GLN A 187 18.16 9.16 1.23
#